data_bf21c8030c4f3815ad3f8ccea5dd949b
#
_entry.id   bf21c8030c4f3815ad3f8ccea5dd949b
#
_cell.length_a   1.000
_cell.length_b   1.000
_cell.length_c   1.000
_cell.angle_alpha   90.00
_cell.angle_beta   90.00
_cell.angle_gamma   90.00
#
_symmetry.space_group_name_H-M   'P 1'
#
loop_
_entity.id
_entity.type
_entity.pdbx_description
1 polymer ?
#
loop_
_entity_poly.entity_id
_entity_poly.type
_entity_poly.pdbx_seq_one_letter_code
_entity_poly.pdbx_strand_id
1 'polypeptide(L)'
;MERKKLPVGIENFEEIRKEGFYYVDKTGLIRDLLNNWGKVNLFTRPRRFGKTLNMSMLKSFFEIGTDKTLFDGLAISEEKELCEAYMGKFPVVFVSLKDVDGLTFENAYGKLRDILRAEISRLSFLMQSEQIAEDDKYSFERFLREQDTLDDVQKSLKMLSSLLYQHYGQKVILLIDEYDVPLDKAFQHGYYKEMVALIRSLFSRALKTNDFLQFAVLTGCLRVSKESIFTGLNNFDVNSIIDVEHDEQFGFTEAEVQELLQYYDREAAAPVMKAWYDGYRFGNADVYCPWDVINYAKKLLANPQAEPQAFWINSSGNDLVKRFVDKADKTTQDEIERLIAGEAIEKAVRLELTYGEVDNSIDNLWSVLFTTGYLTQAGRVGRGVYKLIIPNREVREVFVFQIQEWFKNTVVRDEKPMQAFCQAFLDGNAEEIQRRLTIILGKMISILDTKAKDDQKENFYHGLLLGLLRSEPNWLILSNVESGEGFSDILIEPEDPDAGMVIEVKYSPTLAGMESACQAAMAQIKEKHYDERLRNEGRENITAFGIAFWKKRCRVCFEKLHR
;
A
#
# COMPACT_ATOMS: atom_id res chain seq x y z
N MET A 1 7.50 30.02 -15.60
CA MET A 1 8.30 28.80 -15.77
C MET A 1 7.36 27.66 -16.12
N GLU A 2 7.76 26.79 -17.03
CA GLU A 2 6.99 25.57 -17.30
C GLU A 2 7.04 24.67 -16.07
N ARG A 3 5.88 24.16 -15.63
CA ARG A 3 5.80 23.30 -14.44
C ARG A 3 6.42 21.94 -14.74
N LYS A 4 7.16 21.41 -13.79
CA LYS A 4 7.70 20.04 -13.88
C LYS A 4 6.55 19.03 -14.00
N LYS A 5 6.77 17.95 -14.74
CA LYS A 5 5.83 16.82 -14.82
C LYS A 5 5.88 15.97 -13.55
N LEU A 6 4.78 15.33 -13.17
CA LEU A 6 4.76 14.37 -12.07
C LEU A 6 5.29 13.00 -12.52
N PRO A 7 6.16 12.32 -11.73
CA PRO A 7 6.83 11.08 -12.11
C PRO A 7 5.94 9.85 -11.88
N VAL A 8 4.78 9.77 -12.52
CA VAL A 8 3.86 8.64 -12.35
C VAL A 8 4.43 7.37 -12.98
N GLY A 9 4.68 6.35 -12.15
CA GLY A 9 5.22 5.06 -12.60
C GLY A 9 6.72 5.06 -12.91
N ILE A 10 7.44 6.13 -12.58
CA ILE A 10 8.89 6.22 -12.75
C ILE A 10 9.58 5.86 -11.44
N GLU A 11 10.37 4.79 -11.47
CA GLU A 11 11.11 4.25 -10.31
C GLU A 11 12.63 4.52 -10.41
N ASN A 12 13.07 5.16 -11.49
CA ASN A 12 14.47 5.47 -11.74
C ASN A 12 14.79 6.92 -11.38
N PHE A 13 15.67 7.11 -10.38
CA PHE A 13 16.08 8.44 -9.91
C PHE A 13 16.78 9.26 -10.99
N GLU A 14 17.69 8.64 -11.75
CA GLU A 14 18.42 9.31 -12.83
C GLU A 14 17.47 9.84 -13.91
N GLU A 15 16.46 9.04 -14.30
CA GLU A 15 15.43 9.45 -15.26
C GLU A 15 14.62 10.65 -14.72
N ILE A 16 14.18 10.59 -13.45
CA ILE A 16 13.44 11.70 -12.84
C ILE A 16 14.25 13.00 -12.89
N ARG A 17 15.54 12.94 -12.59
CA ARG A 17 16.40 14.12 -12.54
C ARG A 17 16.74 14.65 -13.93
N LYS A 18 17.10 13.77 -14.88
CA LYS A 18 17.48 14.16 -16.25
C LYS A 18 16.32 14.71 -17.05
N GLU A 19 15.15 14.09 -16.94
CA GLU A 19 13.94 14.52 -17.65
C GLU A 19 13.21 15.68 -16.92
N GLY A 20 13.73 16.13 -15.79
CA GLY A 20 13.21 17.29 -15.07
C GLY A 20 11.83 17.09 -14.44
N PHE A 21 11.50 15.88 -14.01
CA PHE A 21 10.29 15.62 -13.25
C PHE A 21 10.33 16.27 -11.84
N TYR A 22 9.16 16.45 -11.24
CA TYR A 22 9.08 16.87 -9.85
C TYR A 22 9.59 15.74 -8.95
N TYR A 23 10.54 16.05 -8.08
CA TYR A 23 11.13 15.11 -7.15
C TYR A 23 10.96 15.61 -5.72
N VAL A 24 10.34 14.82 -4.86
CA VAL A 24 10.32 15.04 -3.42
C VAL A 24 11.64 14.53 -2.86
N ASP A 25 12.41 15.43 -2.27
CA ASP A 25 13.79 15.15 -1.88
C ASP A 25 13.87 14.17 -0.70
N LYS A 26 14.36 12.97 -0.96
CA LYS A 26 14.63 11.91 0.04
C LYS A 26 16.13 11.61 0.19
N THR A 27 16.98 12.50 -0.28
CA THR A 27 18.45 12.32 -0.16
C THR A 27 18.96 12.39 1.26
N GLY A 28 18.13 12.84 2.22
CA GLY A 28 18.39 12.68 3.65
C GLY A 28 18.67 11.23 4.07
N LEU A 29 18.09 10.25 3.35
CA LEU A 29 18.40 8.82 3.54
C LEU A 29 19.90 8.53 3.38
N ILE A 30 20.56 9.15 2.41
CA ILE A 30 22.00 8.96 2.15
C ILE A 30 22.80 9.45 3.35
N ARG A 31 22.51 10.67 3.84
CA ARG A 31 23.18 11.25 5.01
C ARG A 31 23.00 10.37 6.25
N ASP A 32 21.77 9.99 6.53
CA ASP A 32 21.44 9.23 7.73
C ASP A 32 22.05 7.82 7.66
N LEU A 33 22.02 7.18 6.50
CA LEU A 33 22.69 5.90 6.25
C LEU A 33 24.21 6.01 6.45
N LEU A 34 24.86 7.02 5.85
CA LEU A 34 26.32 7.18 5.93
C LEU A 34 26.82 7.50 7.34
N ASN A 35 26.01 8.17 8.14
CA ASN A 35 26.36 8.48 9.53
C ASN A 35 26.25 7.24 10.45
N ASN A 36 25.39 6.29 10.16
CA ASN A 36 25.05 5.18 11.06
C ASN A 36 25.00 3.80 10.37
N TRP A 37 25.66 3.59 9.23
CA TRP A 37 25.52 2.34 8.48
C TRP A 37 25.99 1.10 9.24
N GLY A 38 25.17 0.06 9.24
CA GLY A 38 25.55 -1.30 9.58
C GLY A 38 26.18 -2.03 8.39
N LYS A 39 26.74 -3.21 8.62
CA LYS A 39 27.30 -4.02 7.52
C LYS A 39 26.23 -4.43 6.52
N VAL A 40 25.01 -4.69 6.98
CA VAL A 40 23.82 -4.98 6.18
C VAL A 40 22.65 -4.18 6.76
N ASN A 41 22.11 -3.25 5.98
CA ASN A 41 21.01 -2.38 6.38
C ASN A 41 19.74 -2.86 5.70
N LEU A 42 18.75 -3.26 6.48
CA LEU A 42 17.47 -3.76 5.98
C LEU A 42 16.35 -2.77 6.29
N PHE A 43 15.73 -2.23 5.25
CA PHE A 43 14.55 -1.37 5.37
C PHE A 43 13.28 -2.16 5.01
N THR A 44 12.40 -2.31 5.99
CA THR A 44 11.08 -2.91 5.75
C THR A 44 10.01 -1.82 5.79
N ARG A 45 9.36 -1.60 4.64
CA ARG A 45 8.29 -0.61 4.46
C ARG A 45 7.18 -1.21 3.61
N PRO A 46 5.94 -0.77 3.78
CA PRO A 46 4.84 -1.22 2.92
C PRO A 46 5.11 -1.00 1.44
N ARG A 47 4.34 -1.63 0.59
CA ARG A 47 4.42 -1.41 -0.87
C ARG A 47 4.09 0.06 -1.18
N ARG A 48 4.75 0.65 -2.21
CA ARG A 48 4.52 2.01 -2.75
C ARG A 48 4.99 3.17 -1.89
N PHE A 49 5.83 2.89 -0.90
CA PHE A 49 6.49 3.91 -0.07
C PHE A 49 7.88 4.31 -0.60
N GLY A 50 8.12 4.21 -1.92
CA GLY A 50 9.33 4.74 -2.55
C GLY A 50 10.59 3.88 -2.38
N LYS A 51 10.50 2.61 -1.96
CA LYS A 51 11.66 1.72 -1.75
C LYS A 51 12.56 1.65 -2.98
N THR A 52 12.02 1.26 -4.12
CA THR A 52 12.77 1.09 -5.38
C THR A 52 13.40 2.41 -5.85
N LEU A 53 12.68 3.52 -5.74
CA LEU A 53 13.21 4.83 -6.10
C LEU A 53 14.39 5.24 -5.19
N ASN A 54 14.28 5.01 -3.89
CA ASN A 54 15.38 5.25 -2.95
C ASN A 54 16.58 4.34 -3.25
N MET A 55 16.36 3.08 -3.62
CA MET A 55 17.45 2.18 -4.04
C MET A 55 18.13 2.68 -5.33
N SER A 56 17.36 3.16 -6.31
CA SER A 56 17.88 3.79 -7.52
C SER A 56 18.69 5.06 -7.21
N MET A 57 18.22 5.88 -6.27
CA MET A 57 18.92 7.06 -5.76
C MET A 57 20.26 6.69 -5.11
N LEU A 58 20.28 5.68 -4.22
CA LEU A 58 21.51 5.19 -3.59
C LEU A 58 22.52 4.68 -4.64
N LYS A 59 22.03 3.92 -5.64
CA LYS A 59 22.88 3.49 -6.76
C LYS A 59 23.51 4.69 -7.44
N SER A 60 22.71 5.67 -7.86
CA SER A 60 23.18 6.87 -8.54
C SER A 60 24.16 7.69 -7.70
N PHE A 61 24.03 7.67 -6.36
CA PHE A 61 24.94 8.38 -5.46
C PHE A 61 26.30 7.69 -5.35
N PHE A 62 26.33 6.37 -5.15
CA PHE A 62 27.57 5.65 -4.84
C PHE A 62 28.35 5.20 -6.08
N GLU A 63 27.69 4.89 -7.18
CA GLU A 63 28.30 4.19 -8.32
C GLU A 63 29.35 5.02 -9.04
N ILE A 64 30.52 4.40 -9.27
CA ILE A 64 31.62 5.01 -10.03
C ILE A 64 31.13 5.33 -11.46
N GLY A 65 31.39 6.56 -11.91
CA GLY A 65 31.03 7.03 -13.23
C GLY A 65 29.64 7.65 -13.35
N THR A 66 28.87 7.72 -12.25
CA THR A 66 27.57 8.40 -12.24
C THR A 66 27.72 9.92 -12.36
N ASP A 67 26.77 10.54 -13.01
CA ASP A 67 26.65 12.00 -13.13
C ASP A 67 26.30 12.62 -11.77
N LYS A 68 27.26 13.32 -11.18
CA LYS A 68 27.11 13.96 -9.86
C LYS A 68 26.10 15.11 -9.88
N THR A 69 25.86 15.73 -11.04
CA THR A 69 24.91 16.85 -11.17
C THR A 69 23.46 16.44 -10.91
N LEU A 70 23.16 15.11 -10.91
CA LEU A 70 21.86 14.58 -10.51
C LEU A 70 21.45 15.02 -9.09
N PHE A 71 22.43 15.33 -8.24
CA PHE A 71 22.20 15.72 -6.84
C PHE A 71 22.22 17.22 -6.61
N ASP A 72 22.45 18.03 -7.64
CA ASP A 72 22.49 19.48 -7.52
C ASP A 72 21.15 20.03 -6.98
N GLY A 73 21.24 20.87 -5.94
CA GLY A 73 20.09 21.47 -5.29
C GLY A 73 19.25 20.51 -4.42
N LEU A 74 19.73 19.31 -4.14
CA LEU A 74 19.14 18.37 -3.17
C LEU A 74 19.87 18.47 -1.84
N ALA A 75 19.21 18.10 -0.74
CA ALA A 75 19.71 18.23 0.62
C ALA A 75 21.09 17.59 0.82
N ILE A 76 21.36 16.44 0.19
CA ILE A 76 22.67 15.78 0.29
C ILE A 76 23.81 16.62 -0.32
N SER A 77 23.52 17.51 -1.27
CA SER A 77 24.56 18.36 -1.89
C SER A 77 25.15 19.38 -0.92
N GLU A 78 24.48 19.67 0.18
CA GLU A 78 24.96 20.53 1.27
C GLU A 78 25.95 19.78 2.19
N GLU A 79 25.92 18.44 2.20
CA GLU A 79 26.80 17.56 2.99
C GLU A 79 28.14 17.33 2.24
N LYS A 80 28.94 18.36 2.09
CA LYS A 80 30.14 18.39 1.25
C LYS A 80 31.14 17.29 1.58
N GLU A 81 31.39 17.03 2.87
CA GLU A 81 32.32 16.00 3.32
C GLU A 81 31.86 14.60 2.92
N LEU A 82 30.55 14.32 3.07
CA LEU A 82 29.97 13.03 2.65
C LEU A 82 30.00 12.89 1.13
N CYS A 83 29.66 13.94 0.39
CA CYS A 83 29.73 13.93 -1.07
C CYS A 83 31.17 13.71 -1.56
N GLU A 84 32.15 14.39 -0.98
CA GLU A 84 33.56 14.22 -1.35
C GLU A 84 34.05 12.80 -1.03
N ALA A 85 33.66 12.22 0.08
CA ALA A 85 34.11 10.90 0.52
C ALA A 85 33.43 9.74 -0.22
N TYR A 86 32.14 9.87 -0.61
CA TYR A 86 31.34 8.73 -1.05
C TYR A 86 30.72 8.87 -2.43
N MET A 87 30.40 10.08 -2.91
CA MET A 87 29.66 10.27 -4.17
C MET A 87 30.50 9.83 -5.39
N GLY A 88 30.02 8.79 -6.09
CA GLY A 88 30.67 8.23 -7.28
C GLY A 88 32.00 7.54 -6.97
N LYS A 89 32.16 6.96 -5.79
CA LYS A 89 33.44 6.38 -5.32
C LYS A 89 33.43 4.86 -5.20
N PHE A 90 32.28 4.21 -5.30
CA PHE A 90 32.16 2.79 -5.03
C PHE A 90 31.66 2.02 -6.26
N PRO A 91 32.16 0.80 -6.53
CA PRO A 91 31.47 -0.10 -7.40
C PRO A 91 30.17 -0.56 -6.74
N VAL A 92 29.07 -0.59 -7.52
CA VAL A 92 27.74 -0.94 -7.04
C VAL A 92 27.21 -2.14 -7.82
N VAL A 93 26.67 -3.14 -7.10
CA VAL A 93 25.85 -4.20 -7.66
C VAL A 93 24.42 -3.94 -7.23
N PHE A 94 23.52 -3.82 -8.19
CA PHE A 94 22.10 -3.56 -7.94
C PHE A 94 21.23 -4.66 -8.55
N VAL A 95 20.43 -5.33 -7.72
CA VAL A 95 19.46 -6.33 -8.16
C VAL A 95 18.09 -6.05 -7.54
N SER A 96 17.04 -6.02 -8.36
CA SER A 96 15.66 -5.99 -7.87
C SER A 96 15.01 -7.34 -8.11
N LEU A 97 14.50 -7.93 -7.04
CA LEU A 97 13.85 -9.24 -7.08
C LEU A 97 12.32 -9.15 -7.28
N LYS A 98 11.80 -7.96 -7.63
CA LYS A 98 10.36 -7.71 -7.78
C LYS A 98 9.66 -8.63 -8.78
N ASP A 99 10.37 -9.07 -9.81
CA ASP A 99 9.83 -9.90 -10.90
C ASP A 99 10.16 -11.39 -10.74
N VAL A 100 10.77 -11.79 -9.61
CA VAL A 100 11.05 -13.20 -9.32
C VAL A 100 9.77 -13.88 -8.83
N ASP A 101 8.91 -14.19 -9.76
CA ASP A 101 7.67 -14.91 -9.55
C ASP A 101 7.51 -16.04 -10.57
N GLY A 102 6.66 -17.01 -10.31
CA GLY A 102 6.37 -18.12 -11.21
C GLY A 102 5.42 -19.10 -10.58
N LEU A 103 4.67 -19.84 -11.40
CA LEU A 103 3.78 -20.88 -10.91
C LEU A 103 4.55 -22.11 -10.40
N THR A 104 5.81 -22.27 -10.83
CA THR A 104 6.71 -23.33 -10.38
C THR A 104 8.06 -22.75 -9.96
N PHE A 105 8.81 -23.54 -9.20
CA PHE A 105 10.18 -23.17 -8.80
C PHE A 105 11.08 -22.88 -10.01
N GLU A 106 11.00 -23.72 -11.06
CA GLU A 106 11.82 -23.59 -12.26
C GLU A 106 11.58 -22.24 -12.96
N ASN A 107 10.31 -21.82 -13.05
CA ASN A 107 9.97 -20.55 -13.66
C ASN A 107 10.51 -19.35 -12.86
N ALA A 108 10.34 -19.38 -11.53
CA ALA A 108 10.86 -18.34 -10.65
C ALA A 108 12.40 -18.32 -10.62
N TYR A 109 13.03 -19.51 -10.62
CA TYR A 109 14.48 -19.66 -10.72
C TYR A 109 15.02 -19.11 -12.05
N GLY A 110 14.33 -19.38 -13.15
CA GLY A 110 14.66 -18.80 -14.46
C GLY A 110 14.71 -17.28 -14.43
N LYS A 111 13.67 -16.64 -13.87
CA LYS A 111 13.62 -15.17 -13.75
C LYS A 111 14.73 -14.62 -12.85
N LEU A 112 15.04 -15.28 -11.73
CA LEU A 112 16.18 -14.90 -10.89
C LEU A 112 17.51 -14.95 -11.67
N ARG A 113 17.72 -16.00 -12.48
CA ARG A 113 18.90 -16.11 -13.34
C ARG A 113 18.98 -14.98 -14.35
N ASP A 114 17.85 -14.62 -14.98
CA ASP A 114 17.80 -13.55 -15.97
C ASP A 114 18.15 -12.20 -15.33
N ILE A 115 17.66 -11.92 -14.12
CA ILE A 115 18.03 -10.70 -13.37
C ILE A 115 19.53 -10.67 -13.08
N LEU A 116 20.09 -11.76 -12.59
CA LEU A 116 21.53 -11.85 -12.29
C LEU A 116 22.38 -11.73 -13.57
N ARG A 117 21.96 -12.36 -14.67
CA ARG A 117 22.63 -12.25 -15.98
C ARG A 117 22.59 -10.83 -16.52
N ALA A 118 21.47 -10.11 -16.36
CA ALA A 118 21.37 -8.72 -16.77
C ALA A 118 22.39 -7.84 -16.03
N GLU A 119 22.53 -8.03 -14.71
CA GLU A 119 23.52 -7.29 -13.91
C GLU A 119 24.97 -7.69 -14.27
N ILE A 120 25.23 -8.98 -14.49
CA ILE A 120 26.52 -9.47 -14.96
C ILE A 120 26.85 -8.90 -16.34
N SER A 121 25.88 -8.85 -17.27
CA SER A 121 26.07 -8.28 -18.60
C SER A 121 26.37 -6.79 -18.56
N ARG A 122 25.75 -6.03 -17.65
CA ARG A 122 26.07 -4.61 -17.41
C ARG A 122 27.52 -4.43 -17.01
N LEU A 123 28.09 -5.38 -16.29
CA LEU A 123 29.48 -5.38 -15.80
C LEU A 123 30.44 -6.13 -16.73
N SER A 124 30.07 -6.39 -17.99
CA SER A 124 30.86 -7.18 -18.95
C SER A 124 32.26 -6.62 -19.23
N PHE A 125 32.50 -5.33 -19.00
CA PHE A 125 33.82 -4.70 -19.09
C PHE A 125 34.88 -5.38 -18.19
N LEU A 126 34.46 -6.07 -17.10
CA LEU A 126 35.34 -6.82 -16.23
C LEU A 126 36.11 -7.94 -16.95
N MET A 127 35.57 -8.47 -18.05
CA MET A 127 36.23 -9.48 -18.86
C MET A 127 37.52 -8.92 -19.53
N GLN A 128 37.59 -7.61 -19.77
CA GLN A 128 38.72 -6.93 -20.36
C GLN A 128 39.71 -6.38 -19.31
N SER A 129 39.41 -6.58 -18.01
CA SER A 129 40.25 -6.07 -16.93
C SER A 129 41.56 -6.88 -16.84
N GLU A 130 42.69 -6.20 -16.87
CA GLU A 130 44.02 -6.77 -16.63
C GLU A 130 44.30 -7.04 -15.15
N GLN A 131 43.47 -6.48 -14.24
CA GLN A 131 43.60 -6.63 -12.80
C GLN A 131 42.99 -7.94 -12.31
N ILE A 132 42.20 -8.63 -13.15
CA ILE A 132 41.48 -9.86 -12.81
C ILE A 132 42.17 -11.07 -13.40
N ALA A 133 42.50 -12.06 -12.58
CA ALA A 133 43.09 -13.31 -13.08
C ALA A 133 42.12 -14.06 -13.99
N GLU A 134 42.64 -14.75 -15.01
CA GLU A 134 41.81 -15.49 -15.97
C GLU A 134 40.97 -16.58 -15.33
N ASP A 135 41.48 -17.24 -14.32
CA ASP A 135 40.73 -18.26 -13.55
C ASP A 135 39.50 -17.68 -12.82
N ASP A 136 39.60 -16.43 -12.36
CA ASP A 136 38.48 -15.76 -11.67
C ASP A 136 37.38 -15.29 -12.67
N LYS A 137 37.73 -15.04 -13.94
CA LYS A 137 36.79 -14.69 -15.01
C LYS A 137 35.93 -15.89 -15.46
N TYR A 138 36.34 -17.12 -15.21
CA TYR A 138 35.67 -18.31 -15.72
C TYR A 138 34.20 -18.42 -15.30
N SER A 139 33.89 -18.18 -14.03
CA SER A 139 32.49 -18.22 -13.56
C SER A 139 31.65 -17.10 -14.15
N PHE A 140 32.23 -15.91 -14.35
CA PHE A 140 31.57 -14.78 -15.00
C PHE A 140 31.25 -15.08 -16.47
N GLU A 141 32.21 -15.67 -17.20
CA GLU A 141 32.05 -16.07 -18.59
C GLU A 141 30.91 -17.08 -18.80
N ARG A 142 30.74 -18.03 -17.84
CA ARG A 142 29.65 -19.00 -17.90
C ARG A 142 28.27 -18.34 -17.88
N PHE A 143 28.07 -17.29 -17.10
CA PHE A 143 26.83 -16.51 -17.14
C PHE A 143 26.63 -15.83 -18.49
N LEU A 144 27.66 -15.20 -19.04
CA LEU A 144 27.58 -14.55 -20.37
C LEU A 144 27.25 -15.53 -21.49
N ARG A 145 27.68 -16.81 -21.36
CA ARG A 145 27.39 -17.88 -22.32
C ARG A 145 26.16 -18.70 -22.00
N GLU A 146 25.39 -18.32 -20.99
CA GLU A 146 24.21 -19.05 -20.50
C GLU A 146 24.50 -20.51 -20.07
N GLN A 147 25.70 -20.78 -19.59
CA GLN A 147 26.18 -22.08 -19.11
C GLN A 147 26.28 -22.15 -17.59
N ASP A 148 25.71 -21.18 -16.87
CA ASP A 148 25.72 -21.08 -15.42
C ASP A 148 24.91 -22.21 -14.79
N THR A 149 25.42 -22.71 -13.67
CA THR A 149 24.80 -23.74 -12.83
C THR A 149 24.11 -23.14 -11.62
N LEU A 150 23.37 -23.95 -10.86
CA LEU A 150 22.78 -23.54 -9.59
C LEU A 150 23.85 -23.01 -8.61
N ASP A 151 25.03 -23.65 -8.54
CA ASP A 151 26.12 -23.20 -7.66
C ASP A 151 26.69 -21.85 -8.12
N ASP A 152 26.77 -21.60 -9.42
CA ASP A 152 27.16 -20.28 -9.96
C ASP A 152 26.15 -19.21 -9.53
N VAL A 153 24.85 -19.47 -9.68
CA VAL A 153 23.78 -18.55 -9.25
C VAL A 153 23.92 -18.24 -7.76
N GLN A 154 24.12 -19.25 -6.91
CA GLN A 154 24.27 -19.07 -5.48
C GLN A 154 25.54 -18.28 -5.08
N LYS A 155 26.57 -18.26 -5.93
CA LYS A 155 27.83 -17.54 -5.71
C LYS A 155 27.89 -16.19 -6.42
N SER A 156 26.95 -15.88 -7.30
CA SER A 156 27.01 -14.76 -8.25
C SER A 156 27.29 -13.39 -7.61
N LEU A 157 26.57 -13.01 -6.56
CA LEU A 157 26.75 -11.71 -5.91
C LEU A 157 28.13 -11.59 -5.22
N LYS A 158 28.64 -12.69 -4.63
CA LYS A 158 29.98 -12.69 -4.06
C LYS A 158 31.05 -12.65 -5.15
N MET A 159 30.86 -13.38 -6.24
CA MET A 159 31.71 -13.34 -7.41
C MET A 159 31.83 -11.93 -7.97
N LEU A 160 30.68 -11.25 -8.21
CA LEU A 160 30.67 -9.86 -8.66
C LEU A 160 31.41 -8.93 -7.70
N SER A 161 31.20 -9.10 -6.38
CA SER A 161 31.91 -8.31 -5.38
C SER A 161 33.43 -8.50 -5.46
N SER A 162 33.90 -9.75 -5.66
CA SER A 162 35.31 -10.06 -5.80
C SER A 162 35.92 -9.45 -7.05
N LEU A 163 35.28 -9.61 -8.21
CA LEU A 163 35.78 -9.11 -9.48
C LEU A 163 35.82 -7.58 -9.53
N LEU A 164 34.79 -6.93 -9.01
CA LEU A 164 34.74 -5.47 -8.90
C LEU A 164 35.82 -4.94 -7.94
N TYR A 165 36.05 -5.61 -6.83
CA TYR A 165 37.13 -5.26 -5.90
C TYR A 165 38.51 -5.41 -6.55
N GLN A 166 38.74 -6.50 -7.29
CA GLN A 166 40.01 -6.68 -8.02
C GLN A 166 40.22 -5.58 -9.05
N HIS A 167 39.15 -5.20 -9.79
CA HIS A 167 39.23 -4.20 -10.84
C HIS A 167 39.47 -2.78 -10.32
N TYR A 168 38.70 -2.36 -9.28
CA TYR A 168 38.73 -0.97 -8.79
C TYR A 168 39.64 -0.77 -7.55
N GLY A 169 40.05 -1.82 -6.85
CA GLY A 169 40.72 -1.71 -5.57
C GLY A 169 39.82 -1.20 -4.45
N GLN A 170 38.50 -1.09 -4.68
CA GLN A 170 37.51 -0.49 -3.80
C GLN A 170 36.44 -1.52 -3.42
N LYS A 171 36.06 -1.55 -2.14
CA LYS A 171 34.96 -2.43 -1.67
C LYS A 171 33.63 -2.07 -2.33
N VAL A 172 32.79 -3.08 -2.48
CA VAL A 172 31.55 -3.03 -3.26
C VAL A 172 30.36 -2.74 -2.33
N ILE A 173 29.43 -1.92 -2.80
CA ILE A 173 28.12 -1.73 -2.20
C ILE A 173 27.11 -2.65 -2.91
N LEU A 174 26.38 -3.49 -2.14
CA LEU A 174 25.32 -4.33 -2.67
C LEU A 174 23.96 -3.69 -2.35
N LEU A 175 23.16 -3.48 -3.38
CA LEU A 175 21.79 -2.97 -3.29
C LEU A 175 20.83 -4.05 -3.76
N ILE A 176 19.97 -4.56 -2.88
CA ILE A 176 19.02 -5.65 -3.16
C ILE A 176 17.61 -5.17 -2.85
N ASP A 177 16.82 -4.93 -3.89
CA ASP A 177 15.46 -4.42 -3.77
C ASP A 177 14.43 -5.55 -3.78
N GLU A 178 13.36 -5.41 -2.98
CA GLU A 178 12.22 -6.35 -2.87
C GLU A 178 12.66 -7.79 -2.59
N TYR A 179 13.56 -7.98 -1.61
CA TYR A 179 14.22 -9.26 -1.30
C TYR A 179 13.23 -10.39 -0.90
N ASP A 180 12.07 -10.03 -0.40
CA ASP A 180 11.05 -10.94 0.12
C ASP A 180 10.01 -11.38 -0.94
N VAL A 181 9.94 -10.75 -2.10
CA VAL A 181 9.00 -11.10 -3.17
C VAL A 181 9.14 -12.55 -3.64
N PRO A 182 10.36 -13.09 -3.89
CA PRO A 182 10.50 -14.49 -4.27
C PRO A 182 9.90 -15.47 -3.25
N LEU A 183 9.96 -15.11 -1.96
CA LEU A 183 9.47 -15.93 -0.86
C LEU A 183 7.96 -15.87 -0.72
N ASP A 184 7.39 -14.66 -0.86
CA ASP A 184 5.94 -14.45 -0.89
C ASP A 184 5.30 -15.27 -2.02
N LYS A 185 5.84 -15.16 -3.23
CA LYS A 185 5.34 -15.88 -4.40
C LYS A 185 5.52 -17.39 -4.29
N ALA A 186 6.67 -17.84 -3.81
CA ALA A 186 6.92 -19.24 -3.57
C ALA A 186 5.97 -19.85 -2.52
N PHE A 187 5.61 -19.08 -1.48
CA PHE A 187 4.62 -19.50 -0.50
C PHE A 187 3.23 -19.64 -1.14
N GLN A 188 2.81 -18.65 -1.93
CA GLN A 188 1.52 -18.68 -2.63
C GLN A 188 1.37 -19.87 -3.58
N HIS A 189 2.47 -20.31 -4.21
CA HIS A 189 2.48 -21.36 -5.24
C HIS A 189 3.04 -22.71 -4.76
N GLY A 190 3.40 -22.84 -3.47
CA GLY A 190 3.71 -24.13 -2.85
C GLY A 190 5.15 -24.66 -2.99
N TYR A 191 6.09 -23.86 -3.55
CA TYR A 191 7.51 -24.21 -3.66
C TYR A 191 8.42 -23.41 -2.70
N TYR A 192 7.87 -23.04 -1.55
CA TYR A 192 8.51 -22.15 -0.57
C TYR A 192 9.86 -22.68 -0.05
N LYS A 193 9.96 -23.98 0.24
CA LYS A 193 11.18 -24.59 0.82
C LYS A 193 12.38 -24.52 -0.13
N GLU A 194 12.14 -24.76 -1.40
CA GLU A 194 13.15 -24.70 -2.46
C GLU A 194 13.66 -23.27 -2.64
N MET A 195 12.73 -22.29 -2.68
CA MET A 195 13.09 -20.88 -2.83
C MET A 195 13.84 -20.36 -1.62
N VAL A 196 13.42 -20.71 -0.39
CA VAL A 196 14.14 -20.35 0.84
C VAL A 196 15.57 -20.88 0.81
N ALA A 197 15.79 -22.13 0.39
CA ALA A 197 17.13 -22.73 0.31
C ALA A 197 18.03 -21.97 -0.70
N LEU A 198 17.48 -21.60 -1.85
CA LEU A 198 18.18 -20.84 -2.88
C LEU A 198 18.57 -19.43 -2.40
N ILE A 199 17.60 -18.64 -1.95
CA ILE A 199 17.81 -17.25 -1.51
C ILE A 199 18.74 -17.20 -0.29
N ARG A 200 18.61 -18.15 0.66
CA ARG A 200 19.53 -18.30 1.78
C ARG A 200 20.96 -18.50 1.32
N SER A 201 21.19 -19.41 0.39
CA SER A 201 22.54 -19.70 -0.12
C SER A 201 23.14 -18.47 -0.81
N LEU A 202 22.37 -17.78 -1.65
CA LEU A 202 22.77 -16.55 -2.33
C LEU A 202 23.16 -15.45 -1.34
N PHE A 203 22.31 -15.16 -0.36
CA PHE A 203 22.53 -14.06 0.60
C PHE A 203 23.60 -14.40 1.65
N SER A 204 23.66 -15.63 2.13
CA SER A 204 24.70 -16.02 3.10
C SER A 204 26.10 -15.82 2.52
N ARG A 205 26.31 -16.16 1.26
CA ARG A 205 27.60 -15.99 0.59
C ARG A 205 27.92 -14.52 0.31
N ALA A 206 26.90 -13.73 -0.06
CA ALA A 206 27.06 -12.31 -0.41
C ALA A 206 27.24 -11.41 0.81
N LEU A 207 26.54 -11.69 1.93
CA LEU A 207 26.37 -10.75 3.04
C LEU A 207 27.13 -11.14 4.30
N LYS A 208 27.45 -12.45 4.53
CA LYS A 208 28.07 -12.91 5.78
C LYS A 208 29.60 -12.97 5.73
N THR A 209 30.14 -13.61 4.71
CA THR A 209 31.57 -13.88 4.57
C THR A 209 32.11 -13.32 3.27
N ASN A 210 31.86 -12.01 3.08
CA ASN A 210 32.28 -11.27 1.89
C ASN A 210 33.22 -10.13 2.30
N ASP A 211 34.53 -10.39 2.21
CA ASP A 211 35.56 -9.42 2.58
C ASP A 211 35.60 -8.22 1.62
N PHE A 212 35.04 -8.38 0.41
CA PHE A 212 34.94 -7.36 -0.61
C PHE A 212 33.75 -6.41 -0.44
N LEU A 213 32.84 -6.72 0.49
CA LEU A 213 31.67 -5.90 0.77
C LEU A 213 32.03 -4.66 1.59
N GLN A 214 31.62 -3.47 1.15
CA GLN A 214 31.63 -2.25 1.97
C GLN A 214 30.46 -2.32 2.95
N PHE A 215 29.26 -2.26 2.44
CA PHE A 215 28.00 -2.56 3.11
C PHE A 215 26.94 -2.99 2.10
N ALA A 216 25.83 -3.48 2.60
CA ALA A 216 24.66 -3.78 1.78
C ALA A 216 23.43 -3.03 2.27
N VAL A 217 22.53 -2.71 1.33
CA VAL A 217 21.18 -2.21 1.63
C VAL A 217 20.17 -3.15 1.00
N LEU A 218 19.23 -3.60 1.80
CA LEU A 218 18.12 -4.45 1.37
C LEU A 218 16.79 -3.75 1.63
N THR A 219 15.82 -3.91 0.73
CA THR A 219 14.45 -3.45 0.94
C THR A 219 13.45 -4.59 0.75
N GLY A 220 12.36 -4.55 1.50
CA GLY A 220 11.24 -5.48 1.42
C GLY A 220 10.03 -5.01 2.21
N CYS A 221 8.97 -5.82 2.26
CA CYS A 221 7.77 -5.54 3.05
C CYS A 221 7.82 -6.21 4.43
N LEU A 222 8.29 -7.45 4.50
CA LEU A 222 8.35 -8.22 5.73
C LEU A 222 9.78 -8.42 6.19
N ARG A 223 9.98 -8.46 7.52
CA ARG A 223 11.22 -8.92 8.12
C ARG A 223 11.19 -10.45 8.22
N VAL A 224 11.70 -11.13 7.21
CA VAL A 224 11.80 -12.61 7.19
C VAL A 224 13.02 -13.07 7.99
N SER A 225 13.04 -12.82 9.31
CA SER A 225 14.24 -13.03 10.13
C SER A 225 14.37 -14.43 10.73
N LYS A 226 13.26 -15.10 11.01
CA LYS A 226 13.29 -16.45 11.65
C LYS A 226 13.44 -17.59 10.67
N GLU A 227 13.06 -17.40 9.42
CA GLU A 227 13.35 -18.43 8.43
C GLU A 227 14.78 -18.28 7.98
N SER A 228 15.62 -18.99 8.60
CA SER A 228 16.87 -19.55 8.06
C SER A 228 17.58 -18.78 6.91
N ILE A 229 16.96 -17.81 6.22
CA ILE A 229 17.61 -16.94 5.21
C ILE A 229 18.67 -16.09 5.87
N PHE A 230 18.33 -15.52 7.03
CA PHE A 230 19.24 -14.70 7.82
C PHE A 230 19.75 -15.45 9.07
N THR A 231 19.45 -16.74 9.23
CA THR A 231 19.95 -17.53 10.36
C THR A 231 21.48 -17.55 10.34
N GLY A 232 22.08 -17.03 11.40
CA GLY A 232 23.52 -16.90 11.53
C GLY A 232 24.11 -15.63 10.88
N LEU A 233 23.29 -14.73 10.38
CA LEU A 233 23.71 -13.38 9.99
C LEU A 233 23.46 -12.43 11.17
N ASN A 234 24.48 -12.18 11.99
CA ASN A 234 24.40 -11.33 13.19
C ASN A 234 24.74 -9.85 12.89
N ASN A 235 24.89 -9.52 11.62
CA ASN A 235 25.40 -8.22 11.14
C ASN A 235 24.31 -7.38 10.45
N PHE A 236 23.03 -7.68 10.71
CA PHE A 236 21.91 -6.92 10.18
C PHE A 236 21.52 -5.77 11.13
N ASP A 237 21.45 -4.59 10.57
CA ASP A 237 20.74 -3.46 11.12
C ASP A 237 19.37 -3.37 10.45
N VAL A 238 18.29 -3.51 11.23
CA VAL A 238 16.93 -3.64 10.70
C VAL A 238 16.09 -2.44 11.08
N ASN A 239 15.68 -1.70 10.07
CA ASN A 239 14.84 -0.52 10.16
C ASN A 239 13.43 -0.82 9.67
N SER A 240 12.51 -1.04 10.59
CA SER A 240 11.10 -1.36 10.33
C SER A 240 10.20 -0.12 10.47
N ILE A 241 8.91 -0.31 10.25
CA ILE A 241 7.90 0.77 10.39
C ILE A 241 7.72 1.28 11.83
N ILE A 242 8.26 0.62 12.83
CA ILE A 242 8.18 1.06 14.24
C ILE A 242 9.43 1.80 14.72
N ASP A 243 10.52 1.76 13.93
CA ASP A 243 11.77 2.39 14.29
C ASP A 243 11.77 3.87 13.90
N VAL A 244 12.40 4.70 14.75
CA VAL A 244 12.44 6.16 14.57
C VAL A 244 13.51 6.55 13.54
N GLU A 245 14.55 5.73 13.41
CA GLU A 245 15.56 5.94 12.39
C GLU A 245 14.95 5.78 11.00
N HIS A 246 15.20 6.74 10.11
CA HIS A 246 14.69 6.76 8.73
C HIS A 246 13.16 6.76 8.60
N ASP A 247 12.41 7.24 9.59
CA ASP A 247 10.94 7.23 9.58
C ASP A 247 10.32 8.22 8.58
N GLU A 248 11.02 9.30 8.20
CA GLU A 248 10.59 10.26 7.18
C GLU A 248 11.14 9.96 5.77
N GLN A 249 12.08 9.02 5.64
CA GLN A 249 12.77 8.77 4.36
C GLN A 249 11.96 7.92 3.39
N PHE A 250 10.91 7.29 3.87
CA PHE A 250 9.98 6.49 3.09
C PHE A 250 8.55 7.04 3.31
N GLY A 251 7.87 7.37 2.22
CA GLY A 251 6.61 8.11 2.30
C GLY A 251 6.81 9.61 2.10
N PHE A 252 5.72 10.38 2.07
CA PHE A 252 5.76 11.84 2.04
C PHE A 252 5.25 12.40 3.36
N THR A 253 5.95 13.37 3.93
CA THR A 253 5.52 14.11 5.11
C THR A 253 4.42 15.13 4.74
N GLU A 254 3.70 15.63 5.73
CA GLU A 254 2.71 16.71 5.54
C GLU A 254 3.34 17.93 4.85
N ALA A 255 4.54 18.33 5.26
CA ALA A 255 5.25 19.49 4.70
C ALA A 255 5.55 19.29 3.20
N GLU A 256 6.04 18.11 2.82
CA GLU A 256 6.35 17.77 1.43
C GLU A 256 5.10 17.72 0.55
N VAL A 257 3.98 17.23 1.10
CA VAL A 257 2.69 17.22 0.37
C VAL A 257 2.16 18.63 0.19
N GLN A 258 2.25 19.49 1.20
CA GLN A 258 1.87 20.89 1.10
C GLN A 258 2.73 21.64 0.08
N GLU A 259 4.04 21.43 0.07
CA GLU A 259 4.95 22.00 -0.92
C GLU A 259 4.58 21.56 -2.35
N LEU A 260 4.29 20.26 -2.54
CA LEU A 260 3.85 19.72 -3.82
C LEU A 260 2.55 20.38 -4.28
N LEU A 261 1.53 20.47 -3.42
CA LEU A 261 0.25 21.09 -3.75
C LEU A 261 0.41 22.58 -4.07
N GLN A 262 1.24 23.30 -3.30
CA GLN A 262 1.56 24.70 -3.56
C GLN A 262 2.25 24.89 -4.91
N TYR A 263 3.24 24.04 -5.23
CA TYR A 263 3.95 24.09 -6.51
C TYR A 263 3.00 24.00 -7.72
N TYR A 264 1.90 23.26 -7.56
CA TYR A 264 0.92 23.05 -8.63
C TYR A 264 -0.34 23.93 -8.50
N ASP A 265 -0.45 24.86 -7.55
CA ASP A 265 -1.62 25.66 -7.19
C ASP A 265 -2.86 24.78 -6.93
N ARG A 266 -2.71 23.80 -6.03
CA ARG A 266 -3.75 22.83 -5.66
C ARG A 266 -3.93 22.69 -4.15
N GLU A 267 -3.61 23.71 -3.38
CA GLU A 267 -3.66 23.72 -1.92
C GLU A 267 -5.07 23.44 -1.38
N ALA A 268 -6.10 23.82 -2.13
CA ALA A 268 -7.50 23.57 -1.77
C ALA A 268 -7.80 22.05 -1.65
N ALA A 269 -7.02 21.18 -2.32
CA ALA A 269 -7.19 19.73 -2.24
C ALA A 269 -6.52 19.10 -1.00
N ALA A 270 -5.77 19.86 -0.18
CA ALA A 270 -5.04 19.33 0.96
C ALA A 270 -5.93 18.55 1.97
N PRO A 271 -7.13 19.02 2.36
CA PRO A 271 -7.98 18.27 3.29
C PRO A 271 -8.44 16.92 2.72
N VAL A 272 -8.74 16.87 1.42
CA VAL A 272 -9.14 15.63 0.73
C VAL A 272 -7.96 14.69 0.60
N MET A 273 -6.80 15.20 0.15
CA MET A 273 -5.54 14.45 0.07
C MET A 273 -5.20 13.79 1.41
N LYS A 274 -5.31 14.56 2.51
CA LYS A 274 -5.06 14.07 3.85
C LYS A 274 -6.03 12.96 4.25
N ALA A 275 -7.31 13.16 4.07
CA ALA A 275 -8.32 12.19 4.48
C ALA A 275 -8.20 10.84 3.74
N TRP A 276 -7.69 10.86 2.49
CA TRP A 276 -7.64 9.68 1.64
C TRP A 276 -6.30 8.95 1.66
N TYR A 277 -5.16 9.64 1.80
CA TYR A 277 -3.84 9.07 1.52
C TYR A 277 -2.81 9.25 2.64
N ASP A 278 -3.15 9.99 3.70
CA ASP A 278 -2.35 10.15 4.93
C ASP A 278 -2.59 9.00 5.92
N GLY A 279 -2.09 9.16 7.13
CA GLY A 279 -2.42 8.35 8.30
C GLY A 279 -1.51 7.17 8.56
N TYR A 280 -0.47 6.98 7.77
CA TYR A 280 0.56 6.00 8.09
C TYR A 280 1.54 6.58 9.10
N ARG A 281 1.80 5.83 10.17
CA ARG A 281 2.76 6.23 11.19
C ARG A 281 3.96 5.30 11.19
N PHE A 282 5.10 5.82 10.77
CA PHE A 282 6.39 5.17 10.87
C PHE A 282 7.17 5.82 12.01
N GLY A 283 7.70 5.01 12.95
CA GLY A 283 8.36 5.55 14.11
C GLY A 283 7.55 6.66 14.80
N ASN A 284 8.02 7.89 14.70
CA ASN A 284 7.37 9.10 15.18
C ASN A 284 6.78 9.98 14.07
N ALA A 285 7.02 9.67 12.79
CA ALA A 285 6.57 10.45 11.65
C ALA A 285 5.20 9.95 11.13
N ASP A 286 4.32 10.90 10.81
CA ASP A 286 3.11 10.66 10.06
C ASP A 286 3.40 10.91 8.57
N VAL A 287 3.06 9.95 7.71
CA VAL A 287 3.43 9.98 6.29
C VAL A 287 2.27 9.56 5.40
N TYR A 288 2.26 10.11 4.20
CA TYR A 288 1.37 9.76 3.10
C TYR A 288 1.99 8.67 2.23
N CYS A 289 1.16 7.88 1.55
CA CYS A 289 1.61 6.98 0.50
C CYS A 289 2.00 7.78 -0.77
N PRO A 290 3.27 7.77 -1.21
CA PRO A 290 3.73 8.57 -2.35
C PRO A 290 3.01 8.27 -3.66
N TRP A 291 2.73 7.00 -3.91
CA TRP A 291 2.01 6.56 -5.11
C TRP A 291 0.65 7.21 -5.24
N ASP A 292 -0.11 7.26 -4.15
CA ASP A 292 -1.48 7.76 -4.13
C ASP A 292 -1.48 9.28 -4.28
N VAL A 293 -0.56 9.96 -3.55
CA VAL A 293 -0.38 11.42 -3.65
C VAL A 293 -0.05 11.85 -5.08
N ILE A 294 0.92 11.20 -5.73
CA ILE A 294 1.35 11.54 -7.10
C ILE A 294 0.23 11.27 -8.12
N ASN A 295 -0.48 10.15 -7.98
CA ASN A 295 -1.59 9.82 -8.89
C ASN A 295 -2.77 10.78 -8.73
N TYR A 296 -3.14 11.14 -7.50
CA TYR A 296 -4.21 12.10 -7.27
C TYR A 296 -3.81 13.51 -7.70
N ALA A 297 -2.60 13.96 -7.39
CA ALA A 297 -2.08 15.23 -7.87
C ALA A 297 -2.12 15.33 -9.41
N LYS A 298 -1.75 14.25 -10.14
CA LYS A 298 -1.89 14.22 -11.61
C LYS A 298 -3.34 14.43 -12.06
N LYS A 299 -4.32 13.84 -11.38
CA LYS A 299 -5.74 14.05 -11.70
C LYS A 299 -6.18 15.49 -11.44
N LEU A 300 -5.73 16.07 -10.32
CA LEU A 300 -6.00 17.46 -9.99
C LEU A 300 -5.40 18.46 -11.00
N LEU A 301 -4.32 18.10 -11.68
CA LEU A 301 -3.78 18.92 -12.77
C LEU A 301 -4.69 18.93 -13.99
N ALA A 302 -5.30 17.79 -14.31
CA ALA A 302 -6.23 17.66 -15.42
C ALA A 302 -7.61 18.27 -15.09
N ASN A 303 -8.08 18.06 -13.86
CA ASN A 303 -9.36 18.58 -13.37
C ASN A 303 -9.20 19.00 -11.89
N PRO A 304 -9.25 20.30 -11.56
CA PRO A 304 -9.14 20.78 -10.17
C PRO A 304 -10.21 20.25 -9.21
N GLN A 305 -11.33 19.78 -9.74
CA GLN A 305 -12.44 19.17 -8.99
C GLN A 305 -12.40 17.62 -9.07
N ALA A 306 -11.25 17.04 -9.43
CA ALA A 306 -11.14 15.58 -9.52
C ALA A 306 -11.41 14.92 -8.17
N GLU A 307 -12.26 13.92 -8.18
CA GLU A 307 -12.51 13.10 -7.00
C GLU A 307 -11.33 12.17 -6.68
N PRO A 308 -11.06 11.93 -5.39
CA PRO A 308 -10.07 10.97 -4.98
C PRO A 308 -10.51 9.55 -5.37
N GLN A 309 -9.57 8.66 -5.56
CA GLN A 309 -9.82 7.27 -5.95
C GLN A 309 -8.93 6.33 -5.15
N ALA A 310 -9.40 5.11 -4.97
CA ALA A 310 -8.61 4.05 -4.38
C ALA A 310 -7.62 3.48 -5.42
N PHE A 311 -6.40 4.01 -5.42
CA PHE A 311 -5.33 3.54 -6.33
C PHE A 311 -4.71 2.22 -5.87
N TRP A 312 -4.79 1.92 -4.59
CA TRP A 312 -4.23 0.71 -3.99
C TRP A 312 -5.01 -0.55 -4.34
N ILE A 313 -6.36 -0.47 -4.36
CA ILE A 313 -7.26 -1.59 -4.65
C ILE A 313 -6.96 -2.22 -6.01
N ASN A 314 -6.64 -1.38 -7.00
CA ASN A 314 -6.51 -1.81 -8.40
C ASN A 314 -5.13 -2.37 -8.76
N SER A 315 -4.20 -2.45 -7.85
CA SER A 315 -2.80 -2.67 -8.19
C SER A 315 -2.02 -3.59 -7.25
N SER A 316 -2.61 -4.02 -6.13
CA SER A 316 -2.10 -5.12 -5.30
C SER A 316 -3.21 -6.15 -5.13
N GLY A 317 -2.86 -7.45 -5.26
CA GLY A 317 -3.81 -8.49 -4.90
C GLY A 317 -4.21 -8.30 -3.43
N ASN A 318 -5.48 -7.99 -3.17
CA ASN A 318 -6.02 -7.86 -1.82
C ASN A 318 -6.22 -9.23 -1.14
N ASP A 319 -5.53 -10.26 -1.64
CA ASP A 319 -5.63 -11.64 -1.18
C ASP A 319 -5.33 -11.78 0.32
N LEU A 320 -4.47 -10.93 0.86
CA LEU A 320 -4.15 -10.93 2.28
C LEU A 320 -5.37 -10.54 3.12
N VAL A 321 -6.06 -9.45 2.77
CA VAL A 321 -7.27 -9.00 3.50
C VAL A 321 -8.41 -9.99 3.30
N LYS A 322 -8.55 -10.54 2.09
CA LYS A 322 -9.52 -11.61 1.80
C LYS A 322 -9.27 -12.83 2.69
N ARG A 323 -8.04 -13.36 2.70
CA ARG A 323 -7.64 -14.50 3.55
C ARG A 323 -7.87 -14.23 5.03
N PHE A 324 -7.65 -12.99 5.47
CA PHE A 324 -7.89 -12.55 6.84
C PHE A 324 -9.39 -12.57 7.17
N VAL A 325 -10.22 -12.00 6.30
CA VAL A 325 -11.69 -11.98 6.47
C VAL A 325 -12.27 -13.40 6.42
N ASP A 326 -11.78 -14.26 5.53
CA ASP A 326 -12.22 -15.66 5.41
C ASP A 326 -11.91 -16.49 6.68
N LYS A 327 -10.83 -16.17 7.40
CA LYS A 327 -10.41 -16.86 8.64
C LYS A 327 -10.95 -16.21 9.92
N ALA A 328 -11.61 -15.06 9.82
CA ALA A 328 -12.07 -14.29 10.95
C ALA A 328 -13.15 -15.05 11.75
N ASP A 329 -12.87 -15.32 13.02
CA ASP A 329 -13.87 -15.74 14.00
C ASP A 329 -14.73 -14.54 14.43
N LYS A 330 -15.71 -14.78 15.30
CA LYS A 330 -16.62 -13.73 15.77
C LYS A 330 -15.89 -12.56 16.42
N THR A 331 -14.89 -12.83 17.24
CA THR A 331 -14.10 -11.79 17.93
C THR A 331 -13.33 -10.93 16.93
N THR A 332 -12.71 -11.59 15.96
CA THR A 332 -11.96 -10.91 14.88
C THR A 332 -12.88 -10.08 13.99
N GLN A 333 -14.08 -10.57 13.71
CA GLN A 333 -15.09 -9.82 12.96
C GLN A 333 -15.50 -8.56 13.72
N ASP A 334 -15.79 -8.64 15.01
CA ASP A 334 -16.09 -7.47 15.85
C ASP A 334 -14.94 -6.45 15.85
N GLU A 335 -13.69 -6.92 15.83
CA GLU A 335 -12.50 -6.06 15.76
C GLU A 335 -12.33 -5.38 14.40
N ILE A 336 -12.57 -6.09 13.31
CA ILE A 336 -12.56 -5.52 11.95
C ILE A 336 -13.59 -4.39 11.84
N GLU A 337 -14.76 -4.58 12.41
CA GLU A 337 -15.83 -3.58 12.39
C GLU A 337 -15.48 -2.33 13.20
N ARG A 338 -14.90 -2.52 14.36
CA ARG A 338 -14.36 -1.42 15.16
C ARG A 338 -13.32 -0.62 14.37
N LEU A 339 -12.44 -1.29 13.65
CA LEU A 339 -11.47 -0.65 12.77
C LEU A 339 -12.14 0.15 11.64
N ILE A 340 -13.15 -0.43 10.97
CA ILE A 340 -13.91 0.27 9.93
C ILE A 340 -14.67 1.47 10.49
N ALA A 341 -15.17 1.36 11.73
CA ALA A 341 -15.77 2.48 12.44
C ALA A 341 -14.77 3.56 12.88
N GLY A 342 -13.45 3.35 12.66
CA GLY A 342 -12.40 4.29 13.03
C GLY A 342 -11.89 4.12 14.47
N GLU A 343 -12.28 3.03 15.16
CA GLU A 343 -11.74 2.72 16.48
C GLU A 343 -10.39 2.01 16.38
N ALA A 344 -9.54 2.23 17.39
CA ALA A 344 -8.32 1.46 17.56
C ALA A 344 -8.60 0.12 18.25
N ILE A 345 -7.87 -0.91 17.83
CA ILE A 345 -7.80 -2.20 18.53
C ILE A 345 -6.40 -2.41 19.10
N GLU A 346 -6.30 -3.14 20.20
CA GLU A 346 -5.01 -3.45 20.82
C GLU A 346 -4.55 -4.85 20.41
N LYS A 347 -3.39 -4.94 19.73
CA LYS A 347 -2.85 -6.21 19.25
C LYS A 347 -1.37 -6.36 19.57
N ALA A 348 -0.99 -7.58 19.92
CA ALA A 348 0.40 -7.98 19.96
C ALA A 348 0.92 -8.13 18.51
N VAL A 349 1.93 -7.33 18.16
CA VAL A 349 2.52 -7.34 16.82
C VAL A 349 3.84 -8.10 16.85
N ARG A 350 3.97 -9.07 15.96
CA ARG A 350 5.21 -9.79 15.69
C ARG A 350 5.78 -9.29 14.37
N LEU A 351 6.87 -8.56 14.44
CA LEU A 351 7.56 -8.07 13.24
C LEU A 351 8.35 -9.17 12.53
N GLU A 352 8.73 -10.20 13.28
CA GLU A 352 9.53 -11.33 12.82
C GLU A 352 8.63 -12.53 12.53
N LEU A 353 7.93 -12.49 11.40
CA LEU A 353 7.11 -13.59 10.93
C LEU A 353 7.68 -14.17 9.64
N THR A 354 7.63 -15.49 9.56
CA THR A 354 7.92 -16.20 8.31
C THR A 354 6.64 -16.37 7.50
N TYR A 355 6.75 -16.46 6.18
CA TYR A 355 5.58 -16.72 5.34
C TYR A 355 4.87 -18.03 5.74
N GLY A 356 5.61 -19.06 6.18
CA GLY A 356 5.05 -20.32 6.67
C GLY A 356 4.26 -20.17 7.99
N GLU A 357 4.51 -19.11 8.78
CA GLU A 357 3.79 -18.84 10.03
C GLU A 357 2.57 -17.95 9.84
N VAL A 358 2.46 -17.21 8.73
CA VAL A 358 1.38 -16.23 8.50
C VAL A 358 0.01 -16.84 8.74
N ASP A 359 -0.22 -18.04 8.23
CA ASP A 359 -1.51 -18.72 8.30
C ASP A 359 -1.77 -19.52 9.57
N ASN A 360 -0.79 -19.61 10.49
CA ASN A 360 -0.88 -20.43 11.69
C ASN A 360 -1.82 -19.84 12.77
N SER A 361 -2.01 -18.53 12.78
CA SER A 361 -2.91 -17.87 13.71
C SER A 361 -3.45 -16.56 13.16
N ILE A 362 -4.60 -16.14 13.67
CA ILE A 362 -5.19 -14.83 13.34
C ILE A 362 -4.30 -13.68 13.84
N ASP A 363 -3.56 -13.86 14.94
CA ASP A 363 -2.63 -12.85 15.47
C ASP A 363 -1.46 -12.59 14.51
N ASN A 364 -1.00 -13.62 13.80
CA ASN A 364 0.02 -13.45 12.77
C ASN A 364 -0.50 -12.65 11.57
N LEU A 365 -1.76 -12.87 11.20
CA LEU A 365 -2.40 -12.09 10.13
C LEU A 365 -2.55 -10.61 10.51
N TRP A 366 -2.89 -10.28 11.78
CA TRP A 366 -2.87 -8.91 12.28
C TRP A 366 -1.49 -8.25 12.11
N SER A 367 -0.44 -8.99 12.43
CA SER A 367 0.94 -8.51 12.30
C SER A 367 1.33 -8.26 10.86
N VAL A 368 0.90 -9.13 9.94
CA VAL A 368 1.17 -8.95 8.50
C VAL A 368 0.35 -7.79 7.92
N LEU A 369 -0.92 -7.62 8.30
CA LEU A 369 -1.71 -6.45 7.89
C LEU A 369 -1.05 -5.14 8.33
N PHE A 370 -0.45 -5.11 9.53
CA PHE A 370 0.30 -3.96 10.02
C PHE A 370 1.58 -3.72 9.20
N THR A 371 2.42 -4.72 9.00
CA THR A 371 3.70 -4.56 8.30
C THR A 371 3.54 -4.27 6.80
N THR A 372 2.46 -4.73 6.19
CA THR A 372 2.14 -4.49 4.78
C THR A 372 1.35 -3.20 4.51
N GLY A 373 0.95 -2.47 5.56
CA GLY A 373 0.32 -1.15 5.45
C GLY A 373 -1.21 -1.15 5.35
N TYR A 374 -1.87 -2.28 5.55
CA TYR A 374 -3.34 -2.29 5.71
C TYR A 374 -3.77 -1.74 7.07
N LEU A 375 -2.89 -1.81 8.06
CA LEU A 375 -3.06 -1.18 9.37
C LEU A 375 -1.85 -0.32 9.68
N THR A 376 -2.04 0.65 10.57
CA THR A 376 -0.98 1.49 11.12
C THR A 376 -1.10 1.59 12.63
N GLN A 377 -0.08 2.13 13.30
CA GLN A 377 -0.12 2.32 14.75
C GLN A 377 -0.70 3.69 15.14
N ALA A 378 -1.54 3.69 16.16
CA ALA A 378 -2.00 4.89 16.86
C ALA A 378 -1.39 5.01 18.27
N GLY A 379 -0.27 4.34 18.52
CA GLY A 379 0.48 4.36 19.78
C GLY A 379 0.79 2.96 20.31
N ARG A 380 1.75 2.91 21.23
CA ARG A 380 2.21 1.70 21.90
C ARG A 380 1.56 1.58 23.29
N VAL A 381 0.98 0.43 23.61
CA VAL A 381 0.34 0.15 24.90
C VAL A 381 1.29 -0.58 25.86
N GLY A 382 2.15 -1.44 25.31
CA GLY A 382 3.07 -2.26 26.08
C GLY A 382 4.19 -2.84 25.21
N ARG A 383 4.98 -3.74 25.77
CA ARG A 383 6.06 -4.37 25.01
C ARG A 383 5.47 -5.23 23.87
N GLY A 384 5.66 -4.79 22.63
CA GLY A 384 5.16 -5.47 21.43
C GLY A 384 3.64 -5.37 21.23
N VAL A 385 2.92 -4.54 22.02
CA VAL A 385 1.47 -4.33 21.89
C VAL A 385 1.20 -2.92 21.41
N TYR A 386 0.47 -2.80 20.31
CA TYR A 386 0.16 -1.53 19.64
C TYR A 386 -1.36 -1.34 19.51
N LYS A 387 -1.77 -0.09 19.55
CA LYS A 387 -3.09 0.32 19.07
C LYS A 387 -3.02 0.39 17.56
N LEU A 388 -3.77 -0.48 16.89
CA LEU A 388 -3.83 -0.54 15.43
C LEU A 388 -5.10 0.14 14.96
N ILE A 389 -4.98 0.89 13.85
CA ILE A 389 -6.08 1.56 13.15
C ILE A 389 -5.94 1.33 11.64
N ILE A 390 -7.01 1.51 10.91
CA ILE A 390 -6.96 1.67 9.44
C ILE A 390 -6.42 3.07 9.15
N PRO A 391 -5.37 3.22 8.31
CA PRO A 391 -4.68 4.50 8.15
C PRO A 391 -5.56 5.60 7.56
N ASN A 392 -6.37 5.29 6.56
CA ASN A 392 -7.08 6.30 5.78
C ASN A 392 -8.35 5.75 5.09
N ARG A 393 -9.03 6.62 4.34
CA ARG A 393 -10.27 6.25 3.63
C ARG A 393 -10.03 5.23 2.53
N GLU A 394 -8.94 5.32 1.79
CA GLU A 394 -8.63 4.36 0.73
C GLU A 394 -8.52 2.93 1.25
N VAL A 395 -7.69 2.72 2.28
CA VAL A 395 -7.52 1.39 2.88
C VAL A 395 -8.81 0.90 3.55
N ARG A 396 -9.59 1.82 4.13
CA ARG A 396 -10.92 1.49 4.67
C ARG A 396 -11.84 0.92 3.59
N GLU A 397 -11.85 1.49 2.40
CA GLU A 397 -12.63 0.93 1.27
C GLU A 397 -12.21 -0.49 0.89
N VAL A 398 -10.90 -0.82 1.00
CA VAL A 398 -10.43 -2.19 0.80
C VAL A 398 -11.09 -3.16 1.78
N PHE A 399 -11.09 -2.84 3.08
CA PHE A 399 -11.74 -3.70 4.08
C PHE A 399 -13.24 -3.83 3.82
N VAL A 400 -13.93 -2.73 3.56
CA VAL A 400 -15.36 -2.73 3.27
C VAL A 400 -15.66 -3.61 2.04
N PHE A 401 -14.88 -3.46 0.97
CA PHE A 401 -15.04 -4.27 -0.26
C PHE A 401 -14.84 -5.77 0.00
N GLN A 402 -13.78 -6.15 0.74
CA GLN A 402 -13.51 -7.56 1.02
C GLN A 402 -14.57 -8.20 1.92
N ILE A 403 -15.10 -7.46 2.89
CA ILE A 403 -16.21 -7.93 3.72
C ILE A 403 -17.47 -8.15 2.87
N GLN A 404 -17.71 -7.28 1.91
CA GLN A 404 -18.86 -7.40 1.00
C GLN A 404 -18.73 -8.62 0.09
N GLU A 405 -17.54 -8.86 -0.47
CA GLU A 405 -17.26 -10.05 -1.27
C GLU A 405 -17.42 -11.34 -0.43
N TRP A 406 -16.90 -11.34 0.79
CA TRP A 406 -17.10 -12.44 1.71
C TRP A 406 -18.58 -12.66 2.01
N PHE A 407 -19.31 -11.59 2.24
CA PHE A 407 -20.75 -11.62 2.52
C PHE A 407 -21.53 -12.18 1.33
N LYS A 408 -21.28 -11.71 0.10
CA LYS A 408 -21.87 -12.27 -1.13
C LYS A 408 -21.63 -13.77 -1.21
N ASN A 409 -20.42 -14.21 -1.00
CA ASN A 409 -20.01 -15.61 -1.13
C ASN A 409 -20.55 -16.51 -0.01
N THR A 410 -20.73 -15.99 1.20
CA THR A 410 -21.05 -16.79 2.40
C THR A 410 -22.52 -16.71 2.79
N VAL A 411 -23.12 -15.54 2.66
CA VAL A 411 -24.49 -15.26 3.17
C VAL A 411 -25.51 -15.17 2.04
N VAL A 412 -25.10 -14.67 0.87
CA VAL A 412 -25.98 -14.49 -0.30
C VAL A 412 -25.58 -15.49 -1.38
N ARG A 413 -25.84 -16.77 -1.14
CA ARG A 413 -25.66 -17.81 -2.17
C ARG A 413 -26.62 -17.70 -3.36
N ASP A 414 -27.61 -16.80 -3.27
CA ASP A 414 -28.63 -16.59 -4.29
C ASP A 414 -28.59 -15.12 -4.76
N GLU A 415 -28.32 -14.86 -6.03
CA GLU A 415 -28.29 -13.51 -6.62
C GLU A 415 -29.66 -12.81 -6.57
N LYS A 416 -30.75 -13.58 -6.62
CA LYS A 416 -32.14 -13.08 -6.64
C LYS A 416 -32.51 -12.16 -5.47
N PRO A 417 -32.13 -12.43 -4.20
CA PRO A 417 -32.44 -11.54 -3.08
C PRO A 417 -31.76 -10.16 -3.20
N MET A 418 -30.55 -10.10 -3.79
CA MET A 418 -29.80 -8.84 -3.91
C MET A 418 -30.34 -7.99 -5.06
N GLN A 419 -30.61 -8.60 -6.21
CA GLN A 419 -31.28 -7.90 -7.31
C GLN A 419 -32.63 -7.33 -6.86
N ALA A 420 -33.42 -8.11 -6.12
CA ALA A 420 -34.69 -7.64 -5.59
C ALA A 420 -34.54 -6.55 -4.50
N PHE A 421 -33.37 -6.49 -3.80
CA PHE A 421 -33.05 -5.39 -2.88
C PHE A 421 -32.74 -4.10 -3.67
N CYS A 422 -31.92 -4.15 -4.70
CA CYS A 422 -31.64 -3.01 -5.56
C CYS A 422 -32.88 -2.54 -6.33
N GLN A 423 -33.70 -3.49 -6.82
CA GLN A 423 -34.96 -3.16 -7.48
C GLN A 423 -35.92 -2.39 -6.57
N ALA A 424 -35.96 -2.70 -5.28
CA ALA A 424 -36.80 -1.97 -4.32
C ALA A 424 -36.42 -0.47 -4.19
N PHE A 425 -35.15 -0.12 -4.42
CA PHE A 425 -34.75 1.30 -4.50
C PHE A 425 -35.26 1.96 -5.78
N LEU A 426 -35.17 1.31 -6.93
CA LEU A 426 -35.74 1.82 -8.19
C LEU A 426 -37.24 2.03 -8.08
N ASP A 427 -37.94 1.09 -7.43
CA ASP A 427 -39.39 1.14 -7.25
C ASP A 427 -39.81 2.18 -6.17
N GLY A 428 -38.87 2.74 -5.42
CA GLY A 428 -39.16 3.62 -4.28
C GLY A 428 -39.91 2.92 -3.14
N ASN A 429 -39.73 1.61 -3.01
CA ASN A 429 -40.44 0.79 -2.04
C ASN A 429 -39.70 0.70 -0.70
N ALA A 430 -39.89 1.73 0.14
CA ALA A 430 -39.24 1.86 1.44
C ALA A 430 -39.51 0.66 2.39
N GLU A 431 -40.72 0.08 2.34
CA GLU A 431 -41.06 -1.06 3.19
C GLU A 431 -40.27 -2.32 2.79
N GLU A 432 -40.13 -2.57 1.50
CA GLU A 432 -39.39 -3.72 0.99
C GLU A 432 -37.87 -3.54 1.20
N ILE A 433 -37.34 -2.33 1.01
CA ILE A 433 -35.95 -2.00 1.37
C ILE A 433 -35.70 -2.28 2.85
N GLN A 434 -36.56 -1.75 3.73
CA GLN A 434 -36.44 -1.95 5.19
C GLN A 434 -36.51 -3.42 5.56
N ARG A 435 -37.48 -4.17 5.00
CA ARG A 435 -37.65 -5.60 5.26
C ARG A 435 -36.41 -6.40 4.86
N ARG A 436 -35.90 -6.18 3.63
CA ARG A 436 -34.72 -6.89 3.12
C ARG A 436 -33.47 -6.52 3.88
N LEU A 437 -33.24 -5.24 4.10
CA LEU A 437 -32.10 -4.77 4.85
C LEU A 437 -32.10 -5.28 6.29
N THR A 438 -33.27 -5.34 6.97
CA THR A 438 -33.41 -5.94 8.30
C THR A 438 -33.08 -7.44 8.29
N ILE A 439 -33.46 -8.19 7.26
CA ILE A 439 -33.11 -9.61 7.11
C ILE A 439 -31.59 -9.77 6.91
N ILE A 440 -30.99 -8.91 6.08
CA ILE A 440 -29.55 -8.87 5.85
C ILE A 440 -28.82 -8.57 7.16
N LEU A 441 -29.20 -7.52 7.86
CA LEU A 441 -28.65 -7.14 9.17
C LEU A 441 -28.82 -8.24 10.22
N GLY A 442 -29.94 -8.96 10.20
CA GLY A 442 -30.21 -10.08 11.11
C GLY A 442 -29.27 -11.27 10.92
N LYS A 443 -28.87 -11.52 9.67
CA LYS A 443 -27.90 -12.55 9.29
C LYS A 443 -26.46 -12.10 9.49
N MET A 444 -26.20 -10.80 9.38
CA MET A 444 -24.95 -10.16 9.74
C MET A 444 -24.90 -10.06 11.25
N ILE A 445 -24.36 -10.99 11.86
CA ILE A 445 -23.79 -11.17 13.19
C ILE A 445 -24.06 -10.07 14.25
N SER A 446 -23.79 -10.39 15.51
CA SER A 446 -23.70 -9.56 16.70
C SER A 446 -22.78 -8.32 16.64
N ILE A 447 -22.43 -7.90 15.47
CA ILE A 447 -21.63 -6.80 14.98
C ILE A 447 -22.05 -5.43 15.54
N LEU A 448 -23.31 -5.28 15.87
CA LEU A 448 -23.96 -3.99 16.11
C LEU A 448 -24.07 -3.61 17.58
N ASP A 449 -23.40 -4.34 18.46
CA ASP A 449 -23.34 -4.08 19.91
C ASP A 449 -22.06 -3.33 20.34
N THR A 450 -21.38 -2.66 19.41
CA THR A 450 -20.13 -1.97 19.72
C THR A 450 -20.34 -0.77 20.64
N LYS A 451 -19.37 -0.52 21.54
CA LYS A 451 -19.26 0.70 22.37
C LYS A 451 -18.77 1.93 21.59
N ALA A 452 -18.78 1.86 20.26
CA ALA A 452 -18.37 2.95 19.38
C ALA A 452 -19.24 4.19 19.54
N LYS A 453 -18.70 5.38 19.26
CA LYS A 453 -19.47 6.62 19.23
C LYS A 453 -20.47 6.59 18.08
N ASP A 454 -21.54 7.36 18.20
CA ASP A 454 -22.66 7.29 17.25
C ASP A 454 -22.29 7.68 15.81
N ASP A 455 -21.38 8.63 15.62
CA ASP A 455 -20.79 9.01 14.33
C ASP A 455 -19.98 7.89 13.67
N GLN A 456 -19.28 7.10 14.48
CA GLN A 456 -18.52 5.94 14.00
C GLN A 456 -19.43 4.79 13.56
N LYS A 457 -20.57 4.62 14.26
CA LYS A 457 -21.59 3.63 13.87
C LYS A 457 -22.28 4.04 12.57
N GLU A 458 -22.56 5.32 12.37
CA GLU A 458 -23.12 5.85 11.14
C GLU A 458 -22.21 5.52 9.93
N ASN A 459 -20.92 5.77 10.07
CA ASN A 459 -19.91 5.41 9.07
C ASN A 459 -19.89 3.91 8.73
N PHE A 460 -20.10 3.05 9.72
CA PHE A 460 -20.17 1.61 9.49
C PHE A 460 -21.38 1.23 8.62
N TYR A 461 -22.58 1.71 8.97
CA TYR A 461 -23.79 1.42 8.20
C TYR A 461 -23.75 2.03 6.79
N HIS A 462 -23.17 3.20 6.67
CA HIS A 462 -22.91 3.82 5.36
C HIS A 462 -22.03 2.90 4.48
N GLY A 463 -20.89 2.44 5.00
CA GLY A 463 -20.00 1.54 4.26
C GLY A 463 -20.68 0.21 3.90
N LEU A 464 -21.47 -0.35 4.82
CA LEU A 464 -22.26 -1.56 4.58
C LEU A 464 -23.26 -1.36 3.44
N LEU A 465 -24.07 -0.31 3.53
CA LEU A 465 -25.11 -0.02 2.53
C LEU A 465 -24.50 0.23 1.15
N LEU A 466 -23.43 1.03 1.10
CA LEU A 466 -22.66 1.29 -0.12
C LEU A 466 -22.24 0.00 -0.82
N GLY A 467 -21.80 -0.97 -0.07
CA GLY A 467 -21.40 -2.22 -0.64
C GLY A 467 -22.53 -3.13 -1.09
N LEU A 468 -23.63 -3.15 -0.38
CA LEU A 468 -24.81 -3.87 -0.85
C LEU A 468 -25.32 -3.29 -2.18
N LEU A 469 -25.31 -1.97 -2.32
CA LEU A 469 -25.75 -1.27 -3.53
C LEU A 469 -24.79 -1.49 -4.71
N ARG A 470 -23.47 -1.54 -4.48
CA ARG A 470 -22.45 -1.85 -5.51
C ARG A 470 -22.58 -3.26 -6.13
N SER A 471 -23.50 -4.08 -5.62
CA SER A 471 -23.83 -5.36 -6.27
C SER A 471 -24.58 -5.19 -7.59
N GLU A 472 -25.15 -4.02 -7.85
CA GLU A 472 -25.79 -3.71 -9.13
C GLU A 472 -24.74 -3.12 -10.09
N PRO A 473 -24.35 -3.86 -11.15
CA PRO A 473 -23.24 -3.46 -12.01
C PRO A 473 -23.52 -2.23 -12.88
N ASN A 474 -24.80 -1.93 -13.11
CA ASN A 474 -25.23 -0.85 -14.00
C ASN A 474 -25.45 0.47 -13.25
N TRP A 475 -25.12 0.55 -11.98
CA TRP A 475 -25.23 1.79 -11.20
C TRP A 475 -23.87 2.47 -11.01
N LEU A 476 -23.80 3.75 -11.33
CA LEU A 476 -22.70 4.58 -10.86
C LEU A 476 -23.05 5.05 -9.45
N ILE A 477 -22.24 4.62 -8.47
CA ILE A 477 -22.48 4.91 -7.06
C ILE A 477 -21.34 5.74 -6.52
N LEU A 478 -21.67 6.94 -6.10
CA LEU A 478 -20.76 7.92 -5.53
C LEU A 478 -20.99 8.00 -4.02
N SER A 479 -19.90 8.12 -3.24
CA SER A 479 -19.95 8.13 -1.78
C SER A 479 -19.21 9.33 -1.22
N ASN A 480 -19.80 10.01 -0.23
CA ASN A 480 -19.27 11.24 0.38
C ASN A 480 -18.91 12.31 -0.67
N VAL A 481 -19.82 12.60 -1.57
CA VAL A 481 -19.63 13.51 -2.68
C VAL A 481 -20.20 14.88 -2.35
N GLU A 482 -19.47 15.92 -2.72
CA GLU A 482 -19.96 17.29 -2.63
C GLU A 482 -21.17 17.48 -3.54
N SER A 483 -22.29 17.86 -2.94
CA SER A 483 -23.55 18.16 -3.64
C SER A 483 -24.34 19.19 -2.86
N GLY A 484 -24.79 20.23 -3.52
CA GLY A 484 -25.45 21.36 -2.86
C GLY A 484 -24.56 22.04 -1.82
N GLU A 485 -25.05 22.24 -0.61
CA GLU A 485 -24.34 22.90 0.49
C GLU A 485 -23.59 21.93 1.43
N GLY A 486 -23.18 20.76 0.95
CA GLY A 486 -22.47 19.78 1.79
C GLY A 486 -22.06 18.52 1.04
N PHE A 487 -21.83 17.46 1.81
CA PHE A 487 -21.45 16.15 1.29
C PHE A 487 -22.59 15.16 1.52
N SER A 488 -23.12 14.58 0.42
CA SER A 488 -24.09 13.50 0.47
C SER A 488 -23.41 12.18 0.80
N ASP A 489 -24.04 11.37 1.65
CA ASP A 489 -23.51 10.04 1.97
C ASP A 489 -23.39 9.16 0.73
N ILE A 490 -24.48 8.98 -0.03
CA ILE A 490 -24.51 8.15 -1.24
C ILE A 490 -25.37 8.83 -2.31
N LEU A 491 -24.79 9.01 -3.51
CA LEU A 491 -25.52 9.35 -4.73
C LEU A 491 -25.49 8.15 -5.68
N ILE A 492 -26.59 7.87 -6.34
CA ILE A 492 -26.70 6.78 -7.30
C ILE A 492 -27.26 7.31 -8.61
N GLU A 493 -26.56 6.96 -9.68
CA GLU A 493 -26.95 7.18 -11.07
C GLU A 493 -27.27 5.81 -11.69
N PRO A 494 -28.58 5.46 -11.78
CA PRO A 494 -29.00 4.25 -12.46
C PRO A 494 -28.76 4.32 -13.97
N GLU A 495 -28.99 3.19 -14.65
CA GLU A 495 -28.92 3.09 -16.12
C GLU A 495 -29.92 4.04 -16.82
N ASP A 496 -31.07 4.28 -16.21
CA ASP A 496 -32.03 5.29 -16.68
C ASP A 496 -31.44 6.71 -16.52
N PRO A 497 -31.17 7.43 -17.62
CA PRO A 497 -30.52 8.74 -17.56
C PRO A 497 -31.36 9.81 -16.87
N ASP A 498 -32.69 9.62 -16.77
CA ASP A 498 -33.58 10.58 -16.08
C ASP A 498 -33.69 10.29 -14.58
N ALA A 499 -33.29 9.09 -14.13
CA ALA A 499 -33.42 8.70 -12.73
C ALA A 499 -32.17 9.03 -11.93
N GLY A 500 -32.35 9.40 -10.65
CA GLY A 500 -31.28 9.59 -9.69
C GLY A 500 -31.75 9.26 -8.27
N MET A 501 -30.84 8.86 -7.40
CA MET A 501 -31.17 8.56 -6.01
C MET A 501 -30.16 9.22 -5.07
N VAL A 502 -30.68 9.79 -3.99
CA VAL A 502 -29.88 10.37 -2.89
C VAL A 502 -30.19 9.59 -1.62
N ILE A 503 -29.19 9.11 -0.94
CA ILE A 503 -29.35 8.35 0.30
C ILE A 503 -28.53 9.00 1.40
N GLU A 504 -29.18 9.27 2.54
CA GLU A 504 -28.53 9.75 3.76
C GLU A 504 -28.72 8.72 4.87
N VAL A 505 -27.65 8.40 5.57
CA VAL A 505 -27.61 7.38 6.62
C VAL A 505 -27.50 8.03 7.98
N LYS A 506 -28.28 7.57 8.94
CA LYS A 506 -28.21 8.00 10.34
C LYS A 506 -28.15 6.80 11.28
N TYR A 507 -27.40 6.94 12.36
CA TYR A 507 -27.46 6.01 13.47
C TYR A 507 -28.39 6.53 14.57
N SER A 508 -29.24 5.66 15.08
CA SER A 508 -30.08 5.98 16.26
C SER A 508 -29.57 5.19 17.48
N PRO A 509 -29.32 5.84 18.63
CA PRO A 509 -28.89 5.15 19.84
C PRO A 509 -30.00 4.28 20.45
N THR A 510 -31.28 4.48 20.06
CA THR A 510 -32.44 3.75 20.58
C THR A 510 -33.36 3.29 19.45
N LEU A 511 -34.08 2.20 19.70
CA LEU A 511 -35.12 1.71 18.79
C LEU A 511 -36.21 2.76 18.55
N ALA A 512 -36.64 3.48 19.61
CA ALA A 512 -37.69 4.51 19.53
C ALA A 512 -37.23 5.74 18.73
N GLY A 513 -35.93 6.04 18.71
CA GLY A 513 -35.37 7.19 18.01
C GLY A 513 -35.17 6.98 16.49
N MET A 514 -35.36 5.78 15.96
CA MET A 514 -35.09 5.50 14.54
C MET A 514 -35.98 6.32 13.58
N GLU A 515 -37.26 6.51 13.94
CA GLU A 515 -38.16 7.31 13.10
C GLU A 515 -37.67 8.77 13.00
N SER A 516 -37.31 9.38 14.12
CA SER A 516 -36.83 10.76 14.14
C SER A 516 -35.47 10.89 13.46
N ALA A 517 -34.58 9.91 13.56
CA ALA A 517 -33.32 9.87 12.85
C ALA A 517 -33.52 9.75 11.32
N CYS A 518 -34.48 8.94 10.90
CA CYS A 518 -34.86 8.78 9.50
C CYS A 518 -35.41 10.10 8.91
N GLN A 519 -36.27 10.79 9.66
CA GLN A 519 -36.79 12.11 9.25
C GLN A 519 -35.68 13.18 9.23
N ALA A 520 -34.73 13.12 10.16
CA ALA A 520 -33.57 14.02 10.17
C ALA A 520 -32.68 13.82 8.92
N ALA A 521 -32.48 12.57 8.48
CA ALA A 521 -31.79 12.26 7.22
C ALA A 521 -32.51 12.89 6.01
N MET A 522 -33.83 12.75 5.94
CA MET A 522 -34.63 13.35 4.87
C MET A 522 -34.59 14.88 4.89
N ALA A 523 -34.63 15.48 6.09
CA ALA A 523 -34.54 16.94 6.24
C ALA A 523 -33.16 17.44 5.76
N GLN A 524 -32.08 16.75 6.11
CA GLN A 524 -30.72 17.09 5.72
C GLN A 524 -30.54 17.05 4.19
N ILE A 525 -31.06 16.03 3.49
CA ILE A 525 -31.05 15.97 2.02
C ILE A 525 -31.66 17.23 1.40
N LYS A 526 -32.82 17.65 1.93
CA LYS A 526 -33.56 18.82 1.41
C LYS A 526 -32.88 20.14 1.74
N GLU A 527 -32.49 20.35 3.01
CA GLU A 527 -31.88 21.59 3.50
C GLU A 527 -30.51 21.85 2.85
N LYS A 528 -29.78 20.78 2.52
CA LYS A 528 -28.45 20.84 1.91
C LYS A 528 -28.45 20.69 0.39
N HIS A 529 -29.62 20.53 -0.21
CA HIS A 529 -29.78 20.36 -1.66
C HIS A 529 -28.90 19.25 -2.26
N TYR A 530 -28.87 18.10 -1.61
CA TYR A 530 -27.99 16.98 -2.04
C TYR A 530 -28.37 16.39 -3.41
N ASP A 531 -29.51 16.76 -3.97
CA ASP A 531 -29.97 16.43 -5.32
C ASP A 531 -29.39 17.35 -6.42
N GLU A 532 -28.74 18.46 -6.05
CA GLU A 532 -28.29 19.50 -6.99
C GLU A 532 -27.32 18.93 -8.05
N ARG A 533 -26.38 18.09 -7.64
CA ARG A 533 -25.44 17.45 -8.56
C ARG A 533 -26.16 16.60 -9.63
N LEU A 534 -27.07 15.75 -9.21
CA LEU A 534 -27.86 14.92 -10.14
C LEU A 534 -28.69 15.76 -11.10
N ARG A 535 -29.26 16.89 -10.62
CA ARG A 535 -29.99 17.84 -11.45
C ARG A 535 -29.09 18.54 -12.46
N ASN A 536 -27.87 18.91 -12.05
CA ASN A 536 -26.90 19.55 -12.94
C ASN A 536 -26.44 18.59 -14.05
N GLU A 537 -26.49 17.28 -13.80
CA GLU A 537 -26.24 16.25 -14.80
C GLU A 537 -27.45 15.90 -15.67
N GLY A 538 -28.58 16.61 -15.49
CA GLY A 538 -29.79 16.52 -16.33
C GLY A 538 -30.82 15.51 -15.85
N ARG A 539 -30.68 14.97 -14.64
CA ARG A 539 -31.63 13.99 -14.08
C ARG A 539 -32.83 14.69 -13.46
N GLU A 540 -34.04 14.30 -13.86
CA GLU A 540 -35.29 14.96 -13.40
C GLU A 540 -36.05 14.13 -12.36
N ASN A 541 -35.98 12.80 -12.44
CA ASN A 541 -36.66 11.87 -11.55
C ASN A 541 -35.78 11.47 -10.37
N ILE A 542 -35.63 12.37 -9.40
CA ILE A 542 -34.76 12.12 -8.26
C ILE A 542 -35.57 11.64 -7.06
N THR A 543 -35.08 10.56 -6.43
CA THR A 543 -35.64 9.99 -5.21
C THR A 543 -34.68 10.13 -4.03
N ALA A 544 -35.22 10.52 -2.88
CA ALA A 544 -34.48 10.64 -1.64
C ALA A 544 -34.84 9.51 -0.69
N PHE A 545 -33.84 8.94 -0.04
CA PHE A 545 -33.98 7.93 0.99
C PHE A 545 -33.23 8.36 2.25
N GLY A 546 -33.95 8.48 3.36
CA GLY A 546 -33.36 8.58 4.69
C GLY A 546 -33.36 7.19 5.32
N ILE A 547 -32.20 6.70 5.75
CA ILE A 547 -32.09 5.37 6.34
C ILE A 547 -31.47 5.48 7.73
N ALA A 548 -32.25 5.15 8.76
CA ALA A 548 -31.79 5.13 10.13
C ALA A 548 -31.54 3.68 10.60
N PHE A 549 -30.44 3.48 11.29
CA PHE A 549 -30.03 2.18 11.82
C PHE A 549 -30.02 2.16 13.34
N TRP A 550 -30.44 1.03 13.91
CA TRP A 550 -30.27 0.69 15.30
C TRP A 550 -29.97 -0.81 15.42
N LYS A 551 -28.76 -1.17 15.81
CA LYS A 551 -28.33 -2.57 15.88
C LYS A 551 -28.67 -3.35 14.59
N LYS A 552 -29.44 -4.42 14.68
CA LYS A 552 -29.86 -5.28 13.55
C LYS A 552 -31.14 -4.82 12.87
N ARG A 553 -31.54 -3.57 13.02
CA ARG A 553 -32.77 -3.02 12.47
C ARG A 553 -32.50 -1.72 11.74
N CYS A 554 -33.30 -1.45 10.74
CA CYS A 554 -33.32 -0.17 10.06
C CYS A 554 -34.74 0.37 9.93
N ARG A 555 -34.81 1.67 9.73
CA ARG A 555 -36.00 2.40 9.29
C ARG A 555 -35.67 3.11 8.00
N VAL A 556 -36.56 3.05 7.02
CA VAL A 556 -36.38 3.69 5.71
C VAL A 556 -37.52 4.67 5.47
N CYS A 557 -37.17 5.92 5.19
CA CYS A 557 -38.07 6.95 4.71
C CYS A 557 -37.77 7.23 3.24
N PHE A 558 -38.78 7.56 2.48
CA PHE A 558 -38.68 7.77 1.03
C PHE A 558 -39.52 8.99 0.60
N GLU A 559 -39.00 9.73 -0.37
CA GLU A 559 -39.72 10.83 -1.02
C GLU A 559 -39.20 11.05 -2.44
N LYS A 560 -40.09 11.39 -3.37
CA LYS A 560 -39.74 11.92 -4.70
C LYS A 560 -39.46 13.40 -4.58
N LEU A 561 -38.27 13.84 -4.98
CA LEU A 561 -37.90 15.24 -4.98
C LEU A 561 -38.44 15.91 -6.25
N HIS A 562 -39.49 16.73 -6.09
CA HIS A 562 -40.01 17.59 -7.18
C HIS A 562 -39.19 18.87 -7.27
N ARG A 563 -39.14 19.46 -8.46
CA ARG A 563 -38.50 20.77 -8.70
C ARG A 563 -39.15 21.84 -7.86
#